data_e412ed89baf789efed107a0182c97d7c
#
_entry.id   e412ed89baf789efed107a0182c97d7c
#
_cell.length_a   1.000
_cell.length_b   1.000
_cell.length_c   1.000
_cell.angle_alpha   90.00
_cell.angle_beta   90.00
_cell.angle_gamma   90.00
#
_symmetry.space_group_name_H-M   'P 1'
#
loop_
_entity.id
_entity.type
_entity.pdbx_description
1 polymer ?
#
loop_
_entity_poly.entity_id
_entity_poly.type
_entity_poly.pdbx_seq_one_letter_code
_entity_poly.pdbx_strand_id
1 'polypeptide(L)'
;MKNTTTILKILKELLFRNILNILFFLLAIFFVVVLKKTEIGQVEVVFLNVGQGDAILIQQGNYQILVDGGADDTVLYELAKYLPWYDKTIEKVVLTHPHADHINGLLLVLKKYTVGEVYYNPVEYPNLAYEYLKDTYNDILVEIKSGDVLEYEDIYGVVLYPFEGEKIQEKNVNNSSVVMLFVLNGYKVLLMGDAEAELEEKLLDYTFLEGIDILKAGHHCSRTSSSISFLSFTQPTVAVCMCGIGNSLGHPHYETLEKFEKMNVQYFVTYM
;
A
#
# COMPACT_ATOMS: atom_id res chain seq x y z
N MET A 1 68.18 -2.93 -30.34
CA MET A 1 67.55 -1.68 -29.84
C MET A 1 66.18 -1.31 -30.51
N LYS A 2 65.94 -1.53 -31.81
CA LYS A 2 64.68 -1.17 -32.49
C LYS A 2 63.45 -1.98 -31.98
N ASN A 3 63.61 -3.24 -31.60
CA ASN A 3 62.47 -4.09 -31.12
C ASN A 3 61.92 -3.71 -29.76
N THR A 4 62.75 -3.21 -28.85
CA THR A 4 62.31 -2.83 -27.48
C THR A 4 61.42 -1.60 -27.46
N THR A 5 61.71 -0.63 -28.32
CA THR A 5 60.88 0.58 -28.47
C THR A 5 59.51 0.29 -29.06
N THR A 6 59.40 -0.65 -29.99
CA THR A 6 58.12 -1.05 -30.61
C THR A 6 57.25 -1.82 -29.60
N ILE A 7 57.82 -2.73 -28.83
CA ILE A 7 57.11 -3.46 -27.75
C ILE A 7 56.61 -2.50 -26.68
N LEU A 8 57.43 -1.52 -26.26
CA LEU A 8 57.01 -0.53 -25.26
C LEU A 8 55.84 0.35 -25.78
N LYS A 9 55.81 0.68 -27.07
CA LYS A 9 54.72 1.42 -27.69
C LYS A 9 53.41 0.61 -27.69
N ILE A 10 53.47 -0.66 -28.08
CA ILE A 10 52.32 -1.58 -28.08
C ILE A 10 51.75 -1.77 -26.66
N LEU A 11 52.62 -1.95 -25.65
CA LEU A 11 52.20 -2.08 -24.26
C LEU A 11 51.53 -0.81 -23.74
N LYS A 12 52.01 0.37 -24.08
CA LYS A 12 51.38 1.64 -23.71
C LYS A 12 50.00 1.84 -24.38
N GLU A 13 49.87 1.48 -25.66
CA GLU A 13 48.58 1.51 -26.35
C GLU A 13 47.55 0.54 -25.78
N LEU A 14 47.97 -0.68 -25.45
CA LEU A 14 47.14 -1.67 -24.77
C LEU A 14 46.70 -1.19 -23.39
N LEU A 15 47.62 -0.65 -22.60
CA LEU A 15 47.34 -0.12 -21.27
C LEU A 15 46.35 1.05 -21.35
N PHE A 16 46.58 1.99 -22.28
CA PHE A 16 45.71 3.14 -22.51
C PHE A 16 44.29 2.71 -22.92
N ARG A 17 44.20 1.73 -23.82
CA ARG A 17 42.87 1.17 -24.25
C ARG A 17 42.13 0.50 -23.11
N ASN A 18 42.85 -0.26 -22.25
CA ASN A 18 42.21 -0.89 -21.08
C ASN A 18 41.74 0.14 -20.05
N ILE A 19 42.50 1.22 -19.82
CA ILE A 19 42.09 2.33 -18.96
C ILE A 19 40.85 3.02 -19.50
N LEU A 20 40.79 3.28 -20.82
CA LEU A 20 39.62 3.86 -21.46
C LEU A 20 38.38 2.98 -21.33
N ASN A 21 38.51 1.66 -21.50
CA ASN A 21 37.42 0.71 -21.32
C ASN A 21 36.92 0.68 -19.87
N ILE A 22 37.83 0.72 -18.89
CA ILE A 22 37.46 0.79 -17.46
C ILE A 22 36.75 2.09 -17.16
N LEU A 23 37.23 3.24 -17.67
CA LEU A 23 36.58 4.53 -17.48
C LEU A 23 35.19 4.58 -18.11
N PHE A 24 35.04 4.01 -19.30
CA PHE A 24 33.73 3.91 -19.97
C PHE A 24 32.76 3.04 -19.16
N PHE A 25 33.23 1.91 -18.63
CA PHE A 25 32.43 1.02 -17.81
C PHE A 25 32.00 1.69 -16.49
N LEU A 26 32.91 2.41 -15.84
CA LEU A 26 32.60 3.18 -14.62
C LEU A 26 31.61 4.32 -14.90
N LEU A 27 31.77 5.00 -16.05
CA LEU A 27 30.85 6.05 -16.48
C LEU A 27 29.46 5.48 -16.78
N ALA A 28 29.38 4.31 -17.41
CA ALA A 28 28.11 3.63 -17.67
C ALA A 28 27.40 3.21 -16.36
N ILE A 29 28.16 2.66 -15.40
CA ILE A 29 27.66 2.35 -14.06
C ILE A 29 27.15 3.61 -13.36
N PHE A 30 27.95 4.69 -13.38
CA PHE A 30 27.58 5.99 -12.80
C PHE A 30 26.26 6.51 -13.43
N PHE A 31 26.14 6.43 -14.75
CA PHE A 31 24.93 6.88 -15.46
C PHE A 31 23.71 6.03 -15.09
N VAL A 32 23.87 4.71 -14.97
CA VAL A 32 22.80 3.80 -14.51
C VAL A 32 22.38 4.11 -13.07
N VAL A 33 23.36 4.39 -12.18
CA VAL A 33 23.08 4.77 -10.80
C VAL A 33 22.37 6.11 -10.70
N VAL A 34 22.80 7.11 -11.51
CA VAL A 34 22.15 8.42 -11.53
C VAL A 34 20.74 8.33 -12.11
N LEU A 35 20.53 7.58 -13.20
CA LEU A 35 19.19 7.38 -13.76
C LEU A 35 18.26 6.69 -12.78
N LYS A 36 18.75 5.64 -12.07
CA LYS A 36 17.97 5.01 -11.00
C LYS A 36 17.63 5.97 -9.87
N LYS A 37 18.54 6.86 -9.49
CA LYS A 37 18.30 7.84 -8.43
C LYS A 37 17.25 8.90 -8.83
N THR A 38 17.09 9.20 -10.12
CA THR A 38 16.02 10.09 -10.60
C THR A 38 14.65 9.42 -10.67
N GLU A 39 14.58 8.08 -10.76
CA GLU A 39 13.33 7.31 -10.65
C GLU A 39 12.93 6.98 -9.20
N ILE A 40 13.88 7.01 -8.26
CA ILE A 40 13.68 6.69 -6.84
C ILE A 40 12.79 7.72 -6.10
N GLY A 41 12.48 8.85 -6.72
CA GLY A 41 11.76 9.94 -6.05
C GLY A 41 10.24 9.95 -6.20
N GLN A 42 9.66 9.12 -7.04
CA GLN A 42 8.20 9.11 -7.21
C GLN A 42 7.53 8.22 -6.17
N VAL A 43 6.49 8.77 -5.53
CA VAL A 43 5.60 7.96 -4.69
C VAL A 43 4.57 7.27 -5.57
N GLU A 44 4.41 5.98 -5.39
CA GLU A 44 3.41 5.18 -6.08
C GLU A 44 2.39 4.62 -5.09
N VAL A 45 1.12 4.65 -5.45
CA VAL A 45 0.05 3.91 -4.77
C VAL A 45 -0.53 2.91 -5.72
N VAL A 46 -0.46 1.64 -5.37
CA VAL A 46 -0.90 0.54 -6.21
C VAL A 46 -2.00 -0.24 -5.50
N PHE A 47 -3.18 -0.23 -6.06
CA PHE A 47 -4.29 -1.09 -5.62
C PHE A 47 -4.12 -2.45 -6.30
N LEU A 48 -3.61 -3.42 -5.55
CA LEU A 48 -3.24 -4.74 -6.07
C LEU A 48 -4.50 -5.57 -6.38
N ASN A 49 -4.53 -6.21 -7.54
CA ASN A 49 -5.66 -7.09 -7.89
C ASN A 49 -5.50 -8.45 -7.22
N VAL A 50 -5.95 -8.54 -5.98
CA VAL A 50 -5.91 -9.78 -5.16
C VAL A 50 -7.23 -10.57 -5.21
N GLY A 51 -8.11 -10.26 -6.18
CA GLY A 51 -9.47 -10.81 -6.20
C GLY A 51 -10.35 -10.14 -5.16
N GLN A 52 -11.10 -10.92 -4.38
CA GLN A 52 -11.89 -10.37 -3.27
C GLN A 52 -10.98 -10.08 -2.10
N GLY A 53 -10.99 -8.81 -1.62
CA GLY A 53 -10.18 -8.35 -0.50
C GLY A 53 -9.33 -7.13 -0.83
N ASP A 54 -8.62 -6.63 0.15
CA ASP A 54 -7.76 -5.47 0.03
C ASP A 54 -6.27 -5.85 0.08
N ALA A 55 -5.50 -5.24 -0.79
CA ALA A 55 -4.04 -5.17 -0.69
C ALA A 55 -3.56 -3.92 -1.43
N ILE A 56 -3.00 -2.97 -0.71
CA ILE A 56 -2.58 -1.68 -1.26
C ILE A 56 -1.11 -1.45 -0.94
N LEU A 57 -0.30 -1.28 -1.97
CA LEU A 57 1.11 -0.96 -1.84
C LEU A 57 1.31 0.54 -2.02
N ILE A 58 1.96 1.18 -1.04
CA ILE A 58 2.46 2.55 -1.12
C ILE A 58 3.97 2.46 -1.07
N GLN A 59 4.66 2.99 -2.08
CA GLN A 59 6.12 2.87 -2.14
C GLN A 59 6.79 4.14 -2.62
N GLN A 60 8.02 4.35 -2.12
CA GLN A 60 8.95 5.35 -2.63
C GLN A 60 10.37 4.77 -2.61
N GLY A 61 10.92 4.47 -3.77
CA GLY A 61 12.19 3.78 -3.88
C GLY A 61 12.15 2.37 -3.30
N ASN A 62 12.93 2.11 -2.26
CA ASN A 62 12.96 0.83 -1.54
C ASN A 62 12.25 0.90 -0.18
N TYR A 63 11.39 1.88 0.02
CA TYR A 63 10.55 1.97 1.20
C TYR A 63 9.11 1.62 0.84
N GLN A 64 8.54 0.65 1.54
CA GLN A 64 7.22 0.12 1.26
C GLN A 64 6.33 0.14 2.50
N ILE A 65 5.06 0.52 2.28
CA ILE A 65 3.96 0.31 3.21
C ILE A 65 2.95 -0.58 2.49
N LEU A 66 2.62 -1.73 3.06
CA LEU A 66 1.56 -2.60 2.57
C LEU A 66 0.36 -2.50 3.50
N VAL A 67 -0.80 -2.14 2.97
CA VAL A 67 -2.07 -2.13 3.70
C VAL A 67 -2.88 -3.34 3.26
N ASP A 68 -3.10 -4.28 4.19
CA ASP A 68 -3.72 -5.59 3.99
C ASP A 68 -3.01 -6.49 2.97
N GLY A 69 -3.48 -7.72 2.83
CA GLY A 69 -2.83 -8.73 2.00
C GLY A 69 -3.77 -9.60 1.15
N GLY A 70 -5.07 -9.31 1.15
CA GLY A 70 -6.02 -10.15 0.42
C GLY A 70 -6.29 -11.50 1.08
N ALA A 71 -7.03 -12.35 0.36
CA ALA A 71 -7.53 -13.62 0.87
C ALA A 71 -6.52 -14.78 0.77
N ASP A 72 -5.54 -14.70 -0.11
CA ASP A 72 -4.66 -15.82 -0.46
C ASP A 72 -3.27 -15.37 -0.95
N ASP A 73 -2.55 -16.25 -1.63
CA ASP A 73 -1.19 -16.03 -2.12
C ASP A 73 -1.11 -15.10 -3.35
N THR A 74 -2.22 -14.67 -3.91
CA THR A 74 -2.27 -13.75 -5.06
C THR A 74 -1.50 -12.46 -4.78
N VAL A 75 -1.51 -11.98 -3.53
CA VAL A 75 -0.73 -10.80 -3.12
C VAL A 75 0.76 -10.96 -3.39
N LEU A 76 1.33 -12.16 -3.25
CA LEU A 76 2.76 -12.39 -3.52
C LEU A 76 3.10 -12.23 -5.01
N TYR A 77 2.19 -12.65 -5.89
CA TYR A 77 2.35 -12.49 -7.35
C TYR A 77 2.17 -11.03 -7.75
N GLU A 78 1.21 -10.34 -7.15
CA GLU A 78 0.99 -8.92 -7.40
C GLU A 78 2.19 -8.07 -6.93
N LEU A 79 2.67 -8.27 -5.71
CA LEU A 79 3.84 -7.57 -5.17
C LEU A 79 5.08 -7.79 -6.04
N ALA A 80 5.27 -9.00 -6.59
CA ALA A 80 6.43 -9.30 -7.43
C ALA A 80 6.45 -8.52 -8.76
N LYS A 81 5.35 -7.88 -9.17
CA LYS A 81 5.31 -7.00 -10.35
C LYS A 81 5.90 -5.61 -10.08
N TYR A 82 5.86 -5.16 -8.83
CA TYR A 82 6.22 -3.80 -8.42
C TYR A 82 7.52 -3.77 -7.61
N LEU A 83 7.77 -4.79 -6.78
CA LEU A 83 8.97 -4.86 -5.97
C LEU A 83 10.16 -5.42 -6.78
N PRO A 84 11.35 -4.81 -6.67
CA PRO A 84 12.55 -5.36 -7.27
C PRO A 84 12.83 -6.78 -6.75
N TRP A 85 13.29 -7.68 -7.61
CA TRP A 85 13.53 -9.09 -7.26
C TRP A 85 14.51 -9.29 -6.09
N TYR A 86 15.39 -8.31 -5.85
CA TYR A 86 16.39 -8.31 -4.77
C TYR A 86 15.86 -7.70 -3.47
N ASP A 87 14.78 -6.93 -3.53
CA ASP A 87 14.15 -6.36 -2.35
C ASP A 87 13.28 -7.41 -1.66
N LYS A 88 13.61 -7.69 -0.41
CA LYS A 88 12.92 -8.69 0.43
C LYS A 88 12.42 -8.08 1.72
N THR A 89 12.43 -6.76 1.81
CA THR A 89 11.96 -6.02 2.98
C THR A 89 10.63 -5.32 2.64
N ILE A 90 9.76 -5.22 3.59
CA ILE A 90 8.60 -4.31 3.61
C ILE A 90 8.68 -3.60 4.96
N GLU A 91 8.93 -2.31 4.96
CA GLU A 91 9.22 -1.56 6.18
C GLU A 91 8.02 -1.52 7.11
N LYS A 92 6.83 -1.31 6.55
CA LYS A 92 5.61 -1.21 7.35
C LYS A 92 4.46 -1.97 6.69
N VAL A 93 3.70 -2.62 7.53
CA VAL A 93 2.46 -3.29 7.17
C VAL A 93 1.34 -2.73 8.03
N VAL A 94 0.17 -2.54 7.47
CA VAL A 94 -1.05 -2.16 8.20
C VAL A 94 -2.09 -3.26 7.99
N LEU A 95 -2.56 -3.88 9.04
CA LEU A 95 -3.75 -4.72 9.03
C LEU A 95 -4.95 -3.85 9.41
N THR A 96 -5.86 -3.60 8.48
CA THR A 96 -7.02 -2.77 8.76
C THR A 96 -7.95 -3.44 9.75
N HIS A 97 -8.28 -4.71 9.53
CA HIS A 97 -9.09 -5.52 10.42
C HIS A 97 -8.90 -7.02 10.12
N PRO A 98 -9.27 -7.95 11.02
CA PRO A 98 -8.86 -9.36 10.95
C PRO A 98 -9.75 -10.27 10.09
N HIS A 99 -10.52 -9.76 9.10
CA HIS A 99 -11.23 -10.62 8.15
C HIS A 99 -10.28 -11.35 7.21
N ALA A 100 -10.71 -12.52 6.75
CA ALA A 100 -9.88 -13.44 5.97
C ALA A 100 -9.35 -12.84 4.66
N ASP A 101 -10.13 -11.99 4.02
CA ASP A 101 -9.80 -11.30 2.78
C ASP A 101 -8.91 -10.05 2.96
N HIS A 102 -8.39 -9.85 4.17
CA HIS A 102 -7.36 -8.86 4.52
C HIS A 102 -6.13 -9.52 5.15
N ILE A 103 -6.33 -10.47 6.09
CA ILE A 103 -5.23 -11.03 6.88
C ILE A 103 -4.56 -12.25 6.24
N ASN A 104 -5.28 -13.10 5.50
CA ASN A 104 -4.72 -14.39 5.09
C ASN A 104 -3.50 -14.25 4.18
N GLY A 105 -3.60 -13.43 3.14
CA GLY A 105 -2.46 -13.13 2.27
C GLY A 105 -1.37 -12.38 3.01
N LEU A 106 -1.71 -11.50 3.97
CA LEU A 106 -0.75 -10.80 4.80
C LEU A 106 0.16 -11.76 5.58
N LEU A 107 -0.38 -12.86 6.13
CA LEU A 107 0.43 -13.89 6.78
C LEU A 107 1.40 -14.58 5.82
N LEU A 108 1.07 -14.67 4.55
CA LEU A 108 1.98 -15.20 3.52
C LEU A 108 3.09 -14.19 3.19
N VAL A 109 2.76 -12.90 3.18
CA VAL A 109 3.76 -11.82 3.05
C VAL A 109 4.73 -11.86 4.22
N LEU A 110 4.27 -11.96 5.46
CA LEU A 110 5.10 -12.05 6.67
C LEU A 110 6.04 -13.28 6.66
N LYS A 111 5.66 -14.36 5.99
CA LYS A 111 6.52 -15.55 5.80
C LYS A 111 7.55 -15.36 4.69
N LYS A 112 7.27 -14.52 3.70
CA LYS A 112 8.07 -14.36 2.47
C LYS A 112 9.05 -13.20 2.52
N TYR A 113 8.65 -12.12 3.17
CA TYR A 113 9.40 -10.87 3.29
C TYR A 113 9.86 -10.65 4.74
N THR A 114 10.93 -9.89 4.91
CA THR A 114 11.30 -9.33 6.21
C THR A 114 10.43 -8.10 6.43
N VAL A 115 9.54 -8.14 7.42
CA VAL A 115 8.67 -7.01 7.76
C VAL A 115 9.21 -6.30 8.99
N GLY A 116 9.29 -4.97 8.92
CA GLY A 116 9.77 -4.15 10.02
C GLY A 116 8.75 -4.05 11.15
N GLU A 117 7.57 -3.53 10.87
CA GLU A 117 6.50 -3.34 11.84
C GLU A 117 5.13 -3.66 11.21
N VAL A 118 4.23 -4.23 12.02
CA VAL A 118 2.84 -4.50 11.66
C VAL A 118 1.93 -3.67 12.54
N TYR A 119 1.32 -2.66 11.96
CA TYR A 119 0.36 -1.78 12.63
C TYR A 119 -1.04 -2.39 12.57
N TYR A 120 -1.75 -2.39 13.68
CA TYR A 120 -3.07 -2.99 13.76
C TYR A 120 -3.93 -2.36 14.85
N ASN A 121 -5.24 -2.51 14.71
CA ASN A 121 -6.20 -2.19 15.75
C ASN A 121 -6.47 -3.45 16.59
N PRO A 122 -6.15 -3.45 17.90
CA PRO A 122 -6.42 -4.60 18.75
C PRO A 122 -7.94 -4.77 18.98
N VAL A 123 -8.50 -5.82 18.42
CA VAL A 123 -9.90 -6.19 18.61
C VAL A 123 -10.01 -7.63 19.12
N GLU A 124 -11.06 -7.91 19.87
CA GLU A 124 -11.41 -9.29 20.22
C GLU A 124 -12.19 -9.89 19.05
N TYR A 125 -11.54 -10.78 18.31
CA TYR A 125 -12.16 -11.47 17.18
C TYR A 125 -11.64 -12.91 17.11
N PRO A 126 -12.53 -13.92 17.20
CA PRO A 126 -12.14 -15.33 17.22
C PRO A 126 -11.80 -15.82 15.81
N ASN A 127 -10.60 -15.53 15.34
CA ASN A 127 -10.09 -15.93 14.04
C ASN A 127 -8.70 -16.55 14.20
N LEU A 128 -8.50 -17.78 13.73
CA LEU A 128 -7.24 -18.50 13.85
C LEU A 128 -6.06 -17.79 13.19
N ALA A 129 -6.28 -17.13 12.06
CA ALA A 129 -5.24 -16.36 11.37
C ALA A 129 -4.78 -15.16 12.22
N TYR A 130 -5.73 -14.48 12.87
CA TYR A 130 -5.45 -13.36 13.74
C TYR A 130 -4.77 -13.77 15.05
N GLU A 131 -5.19 -14.89 15.64
CA GLU A 131 -4.50 -15.50 16.80
C GLU A 131 -3.06 -15.88 16.42
N TYR A 132 -2.88 -16.55 15.27
CA TYR A 132 -1.56 -16.90 14.76
C TYR A 132 -0.67 -15.67 14.52
N LEU A 133 -1.21 -14.56 14.00
CA LEU A 133 -0.49 -13.30 13.85
C LEU A 133 0.02 -12.80 15.20
N LYS A 134 -0.86 -12.72 16.19
CA LYS A 134 -0.54 -12.23 17.54
C LYS A 134 0.48 -13.09 18.26
N ASP A 135 0.37 -14.42 18.13
CA ASP A 135 1.26 -15.35 18.82
C ASP A 135 2.65 -15.43 18.16
N THR A 136 2.71 -15.34 16.83
CA THR A 136 3.94 -15.59 16.06
C THR A 136 4.77 -14.33 15.80
N TYR A 137 4.11 -13.17 15.65
CA TYR A 137 4.73 -11.92 15.23
C TYR A 137 4.59 -10.80 16.27
N ASN A 138 4.37 -11.15 17.54
CA ASN A 138 4.13 -10.21 18.64
C ASN A 138 5.24 -9.16 18.82
N ASP A 139 6.46 -9.49 18.45
CA ASP A 139 7.65 -8.64 18.57
C ASP A 139 7.69 -7.47 17.56
N ILE A 140 6.91 -7.56 16.48
CA ILE A 140 6.79 -6.52 15.45
C ILE A 140 5.39 -5.90 15.38
N LEU A 141 4.46 -6.33 16.24
CA LEU A 141 3.11 -5.77 16.30
C LEU A 141 3.10 -4.41 17.03
N VAL A 142 2.46 -3.43 16.41
CA VAL A 142 2.30 -2.09 16.95
C VAL A 142 0.81 -1.72 16.95
N GLU A 143 0.26 -1.49 18.13
CA GLU A 143 -1.10 -0.96 18.25
C GLU A 143 -1.16 0.47 17.76
N ILE A 144 -2.15 0.81 16.93
CA ILE A 144 -2.26 2.10 16.27
C ILE A 144 -3.58 2.79 16.62
N LYS A 145 -3.55 4.12 16.71
CA LYS A 145 -4.72 4.94 17.06
C LYS A 145 -4.73 6.26 16.30
N SER A 146 -5.86 6.93 16.31
CA SER A 146 -6.04 8.24 15.71
C SER A 146 -4.98 9.23 16.18
N GLY A 147 -4.34 9.91 15.23
CA GLY A 147 -3.24 10.83 15.43
C GLY A 147 -1.85 10.21 15.24
N ASP A 148 -1.73 8.88 15.21
CA ASP A 148 -0.45 8.25 14.87
C ASP A 148 -0.09 8.50 13.41
N VAL A 149 1.22 8.60 13.14
CA VAL A 149 1.74 8.98 11.81
C VAL A 149 2.72 7.95 11.30
N LEU A 150 2.57 7.60 10.02
CA LEU A 150 3.53 6.85 9.23
C LEU A 150 4.14 7.80 8.20
N GLU A 151 5.43 8.13 8.35
CA GLU A 151 6.08 9.08 7.45
C GLU A 151 7.40 8.55 6.89
N TYR A 152 7.67 8.89 5.65
CA TYR A 152 8.94 8.67 4.99
C TYR A 152 9.02 9.59 3.76
N GLU A 153 10.03 10.45 3.68
CA GLU A 153 10.23 11.42 2.59
C GLU A 153 8.92 12.13 2.16
N ASP A 154 8.37 11.79 0.98
CA ASP A 154 7.13 12.38 0.45
C ASP A 154 5.87 11.57 0.80
N ILE A 155 5.99 10.53 1.63
CA ILE A 155 4.88 9.75 2.17
C ILE A 155 4.54 10.30 3.54
N TYR A 156 3.32 10.81 3.71
CA TYR A 156 2.78 11.20 4.99
C TYR A 156 1.42 10.56 5.19
N GLY A 157 1.33 9.59 6.09
CA GLY A 157 0.11 8.88 6.46
C GLY A 157 -0.29 9.20 7.88
N VAL A 158 -1.53 9.61 8.10
CA VAL A 158 -2.12 9.82 9.42
C VAL A 158 -3.26 8.86 9.67
N VAL A 159 -3.29 8.26 10.84
CA VAL A 159 -4.38 7.39 11.29
C VAL A 159 -5.54 8.28 11.74
N LEU A 160 -6.73 8.02 11.21
CA LEU A 160 -7.96 8.71 11.57
C LEU A 160 -8.78 7.90 12.58
N TYR A 161 -8.71 6.59 12.49
CA TYR A 161 -9.41 5.62 13.34
C TYR A 161 -8.54 4.37 13.50
N PRO A 162 -8.51 3.68 14.67
CA PRO A 162 -9.45 3.80 15.83
C PRO A 162 -9.18 5.02 16.70
N PHE A 163 -10.22 5.51 17.40
CA PHE A 163 -10.06 6.57 18.41
C PHE A 163 -9.48 6.00 19.71
N GLU A 164 -8.69 6.81 20.38
CA GLU A 164 -8.08 6.41 21.66
C GLU A 164 -9.12 6.05 22.71
N GLY A 165 -9.01 4.84 23.28
CA GLY A 165 -9.90 4.33 24.30
C GLY A 165 -11.29 3.87 23.82
N GLU A 166 -11.54 3.88 22.52
CA GLU A 166 -12.79 3.34 21.99
C GLU A 166 -12.81 1.82 22.06
N LYS A 167 -13.86 1.28 22.71
CA LYS A 167 -14.09 -0.15 22.72
C LYS A 167 -14.87 -0.56 21.49
N ILE A 168 -14.21 -1.29 20.61
CA ILE A 168 -14.82 -1.80 19.40
C ILE A 168 -15.69 -3.01 19.77
N GLN A 169 -16.95 -2.98 19.33
CA GLN A 169 -17.86 -4.10 19.59
C GLN A 169 -17.60 -5.23 18.58
N GLU A 170 -17.46 -6.46 19.07
CA GLU A 170 -17.26 -7.68 18.26
C GLU A 170 -18.30 -7.88 17.14
N LYS A 171 -19.46 -7.24 17.25
CA LYS A 171 -20.60 -7.47 16.35
C LYS A 171 -20.39 -6.88 14.94
N ASN A 172 -19.51 -5.91 14.78
CA ASN A 172 -19.20 -5.33 13.48
C ASN A 172 -17.69 -5.06 13.37
N VAL A 173 -16.96 -6.11 13.07
CA VAL A 173 -15.51 -6.08 12.92
C VAL A 173 -15.08 -5.21 11.71
N ASN A 174 -15.94 -5.01 10.70
CA ASN A 174 -15.67 -4.07 9.61
C ASN A 174 -15.41 -2.65 10.15
N ASN A 175 -16.22 -2.20 11.11
CA ASN A 175 -16.03 -0.89 11.75
C ASN A 175 -14.89 -0.87 12.78
N SER A 176 -14.06 -1.92 12.83
CA SER A 176 -12.76 -1.89 13.50
C SER A 176 -11.61 -1.52 12.55
N SER A 177 -11.89 -1.34 11.29
CA SER A 177 -10.90 -1.03 10.27
C SER A 177 -10.05 0.18 10.63
N VAL A 178 -8.74 0.04 10.55
CA VAL A 178 -7.82 1.18 10.59
C VAL A 178 -8.11 2.05 9.37
N VAL A 179 -8.52 3.31 9.61
CA VAL A 179 -8.74 4.29 8.55
C VAL A 179 -7.56 5.25 8.52
N MET A 180 -6.98 5.43 7.34
CA MET A 180 -5.80 6.29 7.16
C MET A 180 -5.98 7.27 6.01
N LEU A 181 -5.52 8.49 6.23
CA LEU A 181 -5.32 9.47 5.17
C LEU A 181 -3.82 9.56 4.84
N PHE A 182 -3.47 9.29 3.60
CA PHE A 182 -2.14 9.55 3.07
C PHE A 182 -2.14 10.86 2.27
N VAL A 183 -1.12 11.67 2.47
CA VAL A 183 -0.79 12.82 1.62
C VAL A 183 0.51 12.50 0.90
N LEU A 184 0.44 12.37 -0.41
CA LEU A 184 1.50 11.87 -1.27
C LEU A 184 1.73 12.88 -2.39
N ASN A 185 2.85 13.60 -2.37
CA ASN A 185 3.10 14.71 -3.31
C ASN A 185 1.94 15.71 -3.42
N GLY A 186 1.23 15.94 -2.31
CA GLY A 186 0.09 16.87 -2.23
C GLY A 186 -1.28 16.24 -2.58
N TYR A 187 -1.33 15.00 -3.07
CA TYR A 187 -2.57 14.27 -3.29
C TYR A 187 -3.04 13.58 -2.02
N LYS A 188 -4.35 13.65 -1.75
CA LYS A 188 -5.01 13.01 -0.61
C LYS A 188 -5.57 11.65 -1.00
N VAL A 189 -5.05 10.59 -0.41
CA VAL A 189 -5.51 9.20 -0.60
C VAL A 189 -6.10 8.70 0.71
N LEU A 190 -7.41 8.49 0.73
CA LEU A 190 -8.14 8.01 1.91
C LEU A 190 -8.41 6.51 1.79
N LEU A 191 -7.88 5.73 2.74
CA LEU A 191 -8.05 4.28 2.82
C LEU A 191 -9.00 3.94 3.96
N MET A 192 -10.17 3.38 3.60
CA MET A 192 -11.26 3.12 4.55
C MET A 192 -11.25 1.70 5.14
N GLY A 193 -10.41 0.77 4.61
CA GLY A 193 -10.58 -0.65 4.90
C GLY A 193 -12.02 -1.07 4.59
N ASP A 194 -12.67 -1.73 5.53
CA ASP A 194 -14.08 -2.13 5.40
C ASP A 194 -15.04 -1.27 6.24
N ALA A 195 -14.61 -0.05 6.60
CA ALA A 195 -15.46 0.92 7.30
C ALA A 195 -16.83 1.08 6.62
N GLU A 196 -17.86 0.98 7.43
CA GLU A 196 -19.25 1.16 7.00
C GLU A 196 -19.80 2.55 7.40
N ALA A 197 -21.03 2.87 7.02
CA ALA A 197 -21.64 4.19 7.22
C ALA A 197 -21.59 4.70 8.66
N GLU A 198 -21.65 3.81 9.67
CA GLU A 198 -21.54 4.22 11.07
C GLU A 198 -20.14 4.79 11.40
N LEU A 199 -19.08 4.21 10.84
CA LEU A 199 -17.74 4.74 11.03
C LEU A 199 -17.49 5.98 10.15
N GLU A 200 -18.02 5.99 8.93
CA GLU A 200 -17.97 7.17 8.05
C GLU A 200 -18.53 8.41 8.75
N GLU A 201 -19.67 8.27 9.47
CA GLU A 201 -20.30 9.39 10.19
C GLU A 201 -19.39 9.97 11.28
N LYS A 202 -18.63 9.12 11.98
CA LYS A 202 -17.65 9.56 13.01
C LYS A 202 -16.48 10.37 12.42
N LEU A 203 -16.19 10.20 11.13
CA LEU A 203 -15.11 10.89 10.45
C LEU A 203 -15.50 12.27 9.92
N LEU A 204 -16.80 12.61 9.90
CA LEU A 204 -17.29 13.90 9.38
C LEU A 204 -16.83 15.12 10.20
N ASP A 205 -16.34 14.92 11.41
CA ASP A 205 -15.76 15.97 12.22
C ASP A 205 -14.36 16.42 11.75
N TYR A 206 -13.72 15.64 10.88
CA TYR A 206 -12.39 15.96 10.35
C TYR A 206 -12.48 16.82 9.09
N THR A 207 -12.56 18.14 9.25
CA THR A 207 -12.73 19.09 8.13
C THR A 207 -11.66 18.99 7.05
N PHE A 208 -10.46 18.49 7.37
CA PHE A 208 -9.40 18.29 6.39
C PHE A 208 -9.64 17.12 5.41
N LEU A 209 -10.73 16.34 5.61
CA LEU A 209 -11.16 15.31 4.66
C LEU A 209 -11.96 15.85 3.47
N GLU A 210 -12.24 17.15 3.40
CA GLU A 210 -12.79 17.73 2.18
C GLU A 210 -11.77 17.65 1.03
N GLY A 211 -12.27 17.31 -0.17
CA GLY A 211 -11.47 17.25 -1.39
C GLY A 211 -10.46 16.10 -1.38
N ILE A 212 -10.94 14.87 -1.26
CA ILE A 212 -10.13 13.65 -1.41
C ILE A 212 -9.87 13.37 -2.89
N ASP A 213 -8.60 13.18 -3.27
CA ASP A 213 -8.27 12.84 -4.66
C ASP A 213 -8.63 11.39 -4.96
N ILE A 214 -8.24 10.46 -4.09
CA ILE A 214 -8.49 9.02 -4.24
C ILE A 214 -9.10 8.47 -2.95
N LEU A 215 -10.26 7.86 -3.07
CA LEU A 215 -10.94 7.13 -2.00
C LEU A 215 -10.87 5.62 -2.26
N LYS A 216 -10.15 4.83 -1.44
CA LYS A 216 -10.46 3.41 -1.35
C LYS A 216 -11.79 3.27 -0.63
N ALA A 217 -12.84 2.96 -1.36
CA ALA A 217 -14.19 2.88 -0.81
C ALA A 217 -14.30 1.76 0.23
N GLY A 218 -15.02 2.01 1.31
CA GLY A 218 -15.20 1.03 2.38
C GLY A 218 -15.86 -0.25 1.91
N HIS A 219 -15.51 -1.36 2.54
CA HIS A 219 -16.14 -2.67 2.40
C HIS A 219 -16.36 -3.09 0.94
N HIS A 220 -15.31 -2.95 0.12
CA HIS A 220 -15.28 -3.36 -1.30
C HIS A 220 -16.41 -2.76 -2.15
N CYS A 221 -16.82 -1.52 -1.87
CA CYS A 221 -18.01 -0.87 -2.45
C CYS A 221 -19.32 -1.58 -2.11
N SER A 222 -19.43 -2.06 -0.85
CA SER A 222 -20.69 -2.58 -0.31
C SER A 222 -21.76 -1.47 -0.23
N ARG A 223 -23.03 -1.86 -0.27
CA ARG A 223 -24.15 -0.95 -0.03
C ARG A 223 -24.15 -0.37 1.39
N THR A 224 -23.46 -1.02 2.34
CA THR A 224 -23.35 -0.59 3.73
C THR A 224 -22.35 0.55 3.94
N SER A 225 -21.57 0.89 2.91
CA SER A 225 -20.55 1.94 2.93
C SER A 225 -20.83 3.03 1.88
N SER A 226 -19.93 4.00 1.80
CA SER A 226 -19.98 5.13 0.87
C SER A 226 -21.33 5.85 0.96
N SER A 227 -21.67 6.29 2.18
CA SER A 227 -22.91 7.03 2.45
C SER A 227 -22.92 8.37 1.70
N ILE A 228 -24.11 8.86 1.35
CA ILE A 228 -24.24 10.14 0.63
C ILE A 228 -23.66 11.30 1.45
N SER A 229 -23.86 11.29 2.77
CA SER A 229 -23.29 12.29 3.68
C SER A 229 -21.76 12.30 3.62
N PHE A 230 -21.13 11.11 3.68
CA PHE A 230 -19.69 10.96 3.61
C PHE A 230 -19.13 11.38 2.25
N LEU A 231 -19.72 10.93 1.15
CA LEU A 231 -19.31 11.31 -0.20
C LEU A 231 -19.51 12.81 -0.47
N SER A 232 -20.61 13.40 0.02
CA SER A 232 -20.85 14.86 -0.10
C SER A 232 -19.83 15.69 0.66
N PHE A 233 -19.36 15.18 1.79
CA PHE A 233 -18.36 15.85 2.63
C PHE A 233 -16.95 15.69 2.05
N THR A 234 -16.54 14.46 1.75
CA THR A 234 -15.19 14.16 1.27
C THR A 234 -14.96 14.53 -0.19
N GLN A 235 -16.01 14.59 -1.01
CA GLN A 235 -15.99 14.96 -2.42
C GLN A 235 -14.86 14.27 -3.21
N PRO A 236 -14.76 12.93 -3.18
CA PRO A 236 -13.66 12.25 -3.82
C PRO A 236 -13.70 12.41 -5.34
N THR A 237 -12.51 12.65 -5.94
CA THR A 237 -12.40 12.70 -7.41
C THR A 237 -12.50 11.29 -8.00
N VAL A 238 -11.83 10.32 -7.36
CA VAL A 238 -11.79 8.91 -7.78
C VAL A 238 -12.13 8.02 -6.60
N ALA A 239 -12.97 7.02 -6.81
CA ALA A 239 -13.19 5.92 -5.88
C ALA A 239 -12.63 4.60 -6.44
N VAL A 240 -12.03 3.78 -5.58
CA VAL A 240 -11.51 2.45 -5.94
C VAL A 240 -12.30 1.39 -5.19
N CYS A 241 -12.90 0.47 -5.95
CA CYS A 241 -13.57 -0.73 -5.46
C CYS A 241 -12.61 -1.93 -5.59
N MET A 242 -12.11 -2.43 -4.49
CA MET A 242 -11.26 -3.62 -4.49
C MET A 242 -12.12 -4.86 -4.29
N CYS A 243 -12.43 -5.59 -5.36
CA CYS A 243 -13.25 -6.80 -5.29
C CYS A 243 -12.97 -7.72 -6.50
N GLY A 244 -13.28 -9.01 -6.34
CA GLY A 244 -13.01 -10.03 -7.35
C GLY A 244 -14.19 -10.24 -8.33
N ILE A 245 -13.87 -10.65 -9.54
CA ILE A 245 -14.89 -11.07 -10.53
C ILE A 245 -15.70 -12.24 -9.97
N GLY A 246 -17.04 -12.11 -10.03
CA GLY A 246 -17.94 -13.19 -9.64
C GLY A 246 -17.89 -13.53 -8.15
N ASN A 247 -17.45 -12.60 -7.30
CA ASN A 247 -17.48 -12.79 -5.85
C ASN A 247 -18.88 -13.12 -5.35
N SER A 248 -19.00 -13.96 -4.34
CA SER A 248 -20.27 -14.43 -3.80
C SER A 248 -21.05 -13.37 -3.04
N LEU A 249 -20.42 -12.23 -2.73
CA LEU A 249 -21.00 -11.12 -1.96
C LEU A 249 -21.74 -10.12 -2.85
N GLY A 250 -21.51 -10.18 -4.18
CA GLY A 250 -22.12 -9.28 -5.15
C GLY A 250 -21.45 -7.89 -5.20
N HIS A 251 -20.25 -7.75 -4.69
CA HIS A 251 -19.47 -6.49 -4.74
C HIS A 251 -18.87 -6.25 -6.14
N PRO A 252 -18.80 -5.01 -6.61
CA PRO A 252 -19.38 -3.80 -6.01
C PRO A 252 -20.90 -3.81 -6.11
N HIS A 253 -21.60 -3.37 -5.07
CA HIS A 253 -23.06 -3.27 -5.11
C HIS A 253 -23.49 -2.12 -6.02
N TYR A 254 -24.54 -2.37 -6.82
CA TYR A 254 -25.11 -1.38 -7.74
C TYR A 254 -25.48 -0.07 -7.03
N GLU A 255 -26.07 -0.17 -5.83
CA GLU A 255 -26.47 0.98 -5.03
C GLU A 255 -25.29 1.91 -4.67
N THR A 256 -24.10 1.36 -4.53
CA THR A 256 -22.89 2.16 -4.28
C THR A 256 -22.38 2.82 -5.55
N LEU A 257 -22.35 2.08 -6.66
CA LEU A 257 -21.97 2.64 -7.96
C LEU A 257 -22.93 3.76 -8.38
N GLU A 258 -24.25 3.60 -8.17
CA GLU A 258 -25.24 4.63 -8.45
C GLU A 258 -25.00 5.92 -7.63
N LYS A 259 -24.53 5.80 -6.36
CA LYS A 259 -24.13 6.97 -5.56
C LYS A 259 -22.95 7.70 -6.20
N PHE A 260 -21.92 6.97 -6.65
CA PHE A 260 -20.76 7.57 -7.33
C PHE A 260 -21.18 8.30 -8.60
N GLU A 261 -22.02 7.68 -9.44
CA GLU A 261 -22.51 8.30 -10.67
C GLU A 261 -23.30 9.59 -10.38
N LYS A 262 -24.22 9.57 -9.41
CA LYS A 262 -25.01 10.74 -9.00
C LYS A 262 -24.18 11.90 -8.48
N MET A 263 -23.01 11.59 -7.92
CA MET A 263 -22.10 12.57 -7.33
C MET A 263 -20.92 12.93 -8.24
N ASN A 264 -20.91 12.43 -9.49
CA ASN A 264 -19.84 12.60 -10.47
C ASN A 264 -18.48 12.13 -9.94
N VAL A 265 -18.44 11.10 -9.10
CA VAL A 265 -17.21 10.43 -8.66
C VAL A 265 -16.84 9.40 -9.71
N GLN A 266 -15.64 9.53 -10.29
CA GLN A 266 -15.11 8.47 -11.16
C GLN A 266 -14.78 7.25 -10.32
N TYR A 267 -15.09 6.03 -10.78
CA TYR A 267 -14.73 4.83 -10.03
C TYR A 267 -14.02 3.80 -10.90
N PHE A 268 -13.15 3.03 -10.24
CA PHE A 268 -12.43 1.90 -10.81
C PHE A 268 -12.65 0.66 -9.96
N VAL A 269 -12.65 -0.51 -10.61
CA VAL A 269 -12.73 -1.81 -9.94
C VAL A 269 -11.48 -2.58 -10.27
N THR A 270 -10.82 -3.19 -9.29
CA THR A 270 -9.49 -3.79 -9.46
C THR A 270 -9.42 -4.94 -10.47
N TYR A 271 -10.54 -5.53 -10.84
CA TYR A 271 -10.60 -6.60 -11.84
C TYR A 271 -10.90 -6.11 -13.27
N MET A 272 -11.04 -4.82 -13.50
CA MET A 272 -11.33 -4.23 -14.83
C MET A 272 -10.06 -3.81 -15.57
#